data_16d509a0893f87f3a84e957cafcc8ec2
#
_entry.id   16d509a0893f87f3a84e957cafcc8ec2
#
_cell.length_a   1.000
_cell.length_b   1.000
_cell.length_c   1.000
_cell.angle_alpha   90.00
_cell.angle_beta   90.00
_cell.angle_gamma   90.00
#
_symmetry.space_group_name_H-M   'P 1'
#
loop_
_entity.id
_entity.type
_entity.pdbx_description
1 polymer ?
#
loop_
_entity_poly.entity_id
_entity_poly.type
_entity_poly.pdbx_seq_one_letter_code
_entity_poly.pdbx_strand_id
1 'polypeptide(L)'
;MKRICKLILVCTIATFIFTLPLGHAQENTAGKILILCYSRTGNTKLTCEALQKALNAQMIEIKDLTDRSGAWGGLTGMLNTLFNMQTSIEPEHPDIASCPNIILASPLWAGKLAPAIRTVIARNTFDKNKVIIFTTGNAILDELNQEKNKAPVIASGGKVVGYFQVAVQEKVNDKKVDRPKEKVIEDTLKLVPEINKAFSSQP
;
A
#
# COMPACT_ATOMS: atom_id res chain seq x y z
N MET A 1 60.44 -30.23 57.38
CA MET A 1 59.34 -29.17 57.44
C MET A 1 59.06 -28.73 56.04
N LYS A 2 57.98 -29.26 55.47
CA LYS A 2 57.64 -29.11 54.09
C LYS A 2 56.52 -28.02 53.95
N ARG A 3 56.81 -26.90 53.28
CA ARG A 3 55.79 -25.89 52.96
C ARG A 3 55.13 -26.24 51.65
N ILE A 4 53.84 -26.48 51.72
CA ILE A 4 52.99 -26.78 50.57
C ILE A 4 52.58 -25.47 49.98
N CYS A 5 53.02 -25.20 48.74
CA CYS A 5 52.60 -24.07 47.95
C CYS A 5 51.29 -24.44 47.24
N LYS A 6 50.17 -23.84 47.65
CA LYS A 6 48.87 -23.98 46.95
C LYS A 6 48.85 -23.05 45.74
N LEU A 7 48.87 -23.63 44.57
CA LEU A 7 48.68 -22.96 43.30
C LEU A 7 47.20 -22.79 43.12
N ILE A 8 46.71 -21.53 43.17
CA ILE A 8 45.34 -21.18 42.87
C ILE A 8 45.26 -20.90 41.36
N LEU A 9 44.65 -21.85 40.64
CA LEU A 9 44.34 -21.69 39.21
C LEU A 9 43.08 -20.86 39.10
N VAL A 10 43.21 -19.58 38.72
CA VAL A 10 42.07 -18.69 38.40
C VAL A 10 41.65 -18.96 36.97
N CYS A 11 40.56 -19.72 36.80
CA CYS A 11 39.86 -19.87 35.52
C CYS A 11 39.08 -18.57 35.21
N THR A 12 39.61 -17.70 34.35
CA THR A 12 38.85 -16.60 33.76
C THR A 12 38.00 -17.15 32.64
N ILE A 13 36.71 -17.35 32.94
CA ILE A 13 35.70 -17.61 31.90
C ILE A 13 35.40 -16.27 31.19
N ALA A 14 35.99 -16.11 30.01
CA ALA A 14 35.64 -15.02 29.12
C ALA A 14 34.25 -15.30 28.52
N THR A 15 33.19 -14.74 29.11
CA THR A 15 31.87 -14.72 28.52
C THR A 15 31.87 -13.79 27.30
N PHE A 16 32.00 -14.42 26.14
CA PHE A 16 31.80 -13.71 24.86
C PHE A 16 30.31 -13.42 24.68
N ILE A 17 29.87 -12.24 25.11
CA ILE A 17 28.51 -11.77 24.86
C ILE A 17 28.42 -11.48 23.38
N PHE A 18 27.86 -12.41 22.62
CA PHE A 18 27.49 -12.24 21.23
C PHE A 18 26.28 -11.30 21.23
N THR A 19 26.53 -10.01 21.10
CA THR A 19 25.46 -9.01 20.85
C THR A 19 24.96 -9.21 19.43
N LEU A 20 23.91 -10.01 19.28
CA LEU A 20 23.09 -9.99 18.06
C LEU A 20 22.63 -8.53 17.84
N PRO A 21 22.82 -7.96 16.66
CA PRO A 21 22.17 -6.69 16.36
C PRO A 21 20.65 -6.94 16.47
N LEU A 22 20.02 -6.39 17.51
CA LEU A 22 18.57 -6.23 17.50
C LEU A 22 18.27 -5.43 16.25
N GLY A 23 17.65 -6.08 15.25
CA GLY A 23 17.12 -5.39 14.12
C GLY A 23 16.23 -4.28 14.67
N HIS A 24 16.63 -3.03 14.46
CA HIS A 24 15.81 -1.90 14.78
C HIS A 24 14.54 -2.07 13.93
N ALA A 25 13.46 -2.51 14.55
CA ALA A 25 12.14 -2.31 13.99
C ALA A 25 12.06 -0.81 13.76
N GLN A 26 12.05 -0.42 12.50
CA GLN A 26 11.95 0.99 12.11
C GLN A 26 10.63 1.48 12.71
N GLU A 27 10.71 2.26 13.79
CA GLU A 27 9.54 2.86 14.41
C GLU A 27 8.77 3.57 13.32
N ASN A 28 7.53 3.17 13.12
CA ASN A 28 6.64 3.80 12.13
C ASN A 28 6.27 5.20 12.66
N THR A 29 7.11 6.17 12.38
CA THR A 29 6.94 7.57 12.78
C THR A 29 5.76 8.23 12.06
N ALA A 30 5.17 7.56 11.09
CA ALA A 30 4.08 8.08 10.28
C ALA A 30 2.71 8.10 11.01
N GLY A 31 2.57 7.51 12.22
CA GLY A 31 1.30 7.34 12.90
C GLY A 31 0.44 6.22 12.30
N LYS A 32 -0.82 6.11 12.73
CA LYS A 32 -1.73 5.07 12.21
C LYS A 32 -1.98 5.25 10.72
N ILE A 33 -1.80 4.17 9.97
CA ILE A 33 -2.04 4.10 8.53
C ILE A 33 -3.21 3.16 8.26
N LEU A 34 -4.16 3.59 7.43
CA LEU A 34 -5.26 2.77 6.93
C LEU A 34 -5.13 2.59 5.42
N ILE A 35 -5.14 1.35 4.96
CA ILE A 35 -5.17 0.99 3.54
C ILE A 35 -6.62 0.65 3.17
N LEU A 36 -7.22 1.43 2.27
CA LEU A 36 -8.49 1.11 1.63
C LEU A 36 -8.18 0.46 0.28
N CYS A 37 -8.38 -0.84 0.20
CA CYS A 37 -7.93 -1.67 -0.93
C CYS A 37 -9.11 -2.20 -1.73
N TYR A 38 -9.17 -1.87 -3.02
CA TYR A 38 -10.02 -2.57 -3.97
C TYR A 38 -9.16 -3.39 -4.93
N SER A 39 -9.52 -4.65 -5.12
CA SER A 39 -8.83 -5.55 -6.05
C SER A 39 -9.81 -6.47 -6.75
N ARG A 40 -9.83 -6.46 -8.09
CA ARG A 40 -10.68 -7.36 -8.87
C ARG A 40 -10.05 -8.74 -9.09
N THR A 41 -8.77 -8.77 -9.42
CA THR A 41 -8.05 -9.99 -9.83
C THR A 41 -7.02 -10.47 -8.81
N GLY A 42 -6.95 -9.81 -7.64
CA GLY A 42 -6.00 -10.14 -6.58
C GLY A 42 -4.67 -9.37 -6.64
N ASN A 43 -4.29 -8.77 -7.77
CA ASN A 43 -3.00 -8.12 -7.90
C ASN A 43 -2.84 -6.91 -6.95
N THR A 44 -3.84 -6.03 -6.87
CA THR A 44 -3.82 -4.90 -5.93
C THR A 44 -3.84 -5.40 -4.48
N LYS A 45 -4.62 -6.45 -4.18
CA LYS A 45 -4.65 -7.05 -2.85
C LYS A 45 -3.28 -7.58 -2.42
N LEU A 46 -2.58 -8.25 -3.33
CA LEU A 46 -1.22 -8.74 -3.09
C LEU A 46 -0.26 -7.62 -2.67
N THR A 47 -0.31 -6.47 -3.36
CA THR A 47 0.51 -5.30 -3.01
C THR A 47 0.08 -4.67 -1.68
N CYS A 48 -1.24 -4.60 -1.42
CA CYS A 48 -1.78 -4.09 -0.15
C CYS A 48 -1.37 -4.95 1.04
N GLU A 49 -1.39 -6.27 0.92
CA GLU A 49 -0.94 -7.20 1.97
C GLU A 49 0.56 -7.04 2.28
N ALA A 50 1.37 -6.80 1.25
CA ALA A 50 2.80 -6.50 1.42
C ALA A 50 3.00 -5.16 2.15
N LEU A 51 2.29 -4.10 1.73
CA LEU A 51 2.33 -2.80 2.40
C LEU A 51 1.80 -2.86 3.83
N GLN A 52 0.70 -3.60 4.07
CA GLN A 52 0.11 -3.77 5.39
C GLN A 52 1.14 -4.29 6.40
N LYS A 53 1.88 -5.33 6.00
CA LYS A 53 2.93 -5.93 6.84
C LYS A 53 4.12 -4.97 7.05
N ALA A 54 4.59 -4.36 5.96
CA ALA A 54 5.79 -3.52 6.01
C ALA A 54 5.56 -2.18 6.74
N LEU A 55 4.34 -1.63 6.67
CA LEU A 55 3.96 -0.36 7.29
C LEU A 55 3.28 -0.55 8.66
N ASN A 56 3.04 -1.78 9.12
CA ASN A 56 2.19 -2.09 10.28
C ASN A 56 0.83 -1.36 10.20
N ALA A 57 0.22 -1.38 9.01
CA ALA A 57 -1.01 -0.66 8.70
C ALA A 57 -2.26 -1.51 8.94
N GLN A 58 -3.39 -0.84 9.18
CA GLN A 58 -4.69 -1.48 9.08
C GLN A 58 -5.11 -1.56 7.61
N MET A 59 -5.88 -2.59 7.23
CA MET A 59 -6.40 -2.72 5.88
C MET A 59 -7.89 -3.04 5.91
N ILE A 60 -8.65 -2.31 5.09
CA ILE A 60 -10.05 -2.60 4.79
C ILE A 60 -10.14 -2.92 3.30
N GLU A 61 -10.61 -4.12 3.00
CA GLU A 61 -10.91 -4.51 1.62
C GLU A 61 -12.27 -3.93 1.22
N ILE A 62 -12.28 -3.14 0.15
CA ILE A 62 -13.50 -2.57 -0.43
C ILE A 62 -14.01 -3.57 -1.47
N LYS A 63 -15.23 -4.07 -1.27
CA LYS A 63 -15.90 -4.94 -2.24
C LYS A 63 -16.79 -4.11 -3.15
N ASP A 64 -16.74 -4.36 -4.44
CA ASP A 64 -17.71 -3.83 -5.41
C ASP A 64 -18.87 -4.83 -5.47
N LEU A 65 -20.05 -4.40 -5.06
CA LEU A 65 -21.25 -5.26 -5.03
C LEU A 65 -21.92 -5.38 -6.41
N THR A 66 -21.45 -4.61 -7.39
CA THR A 66 -21.91 -4.76 -8.76
C THR A 66 -21.29 -6.02 -9.37
N ASP A 67 -22.11 -6.89 -9.92
CA ASP A 67 -21.60 -8.08 -10.63
C ASP A 67 -20.76 -7.64 -11.84
N ARG A 68 -19.47 -7.90 -11.75
CA ARG A 68 -18.49 -7.62 -12.81
C ARG A 68 -17.81 -8.89 -13.28
N SER A 69 -18.48 -10.03 -13.13
CA SER A 69 -18.01 -11.31 -13.63
C SER A 69 -18.10 -11.39 -15.15
N GLY A 70 -17.21 -12.16 -15.76
CA GLY A 70 -17.18 -12.40 -17.19
C GLY A 70 -16.80 -11.19 -18.07
N ALA A 71 -16.94 -11.36 -19.38
CA ALA A 71 -16.60 -10.35 -20.39
C ALA A 71 -17.51 -9.10 -20.28
N TRP A 72 -18.78 -9.29 -19.99
CA TRP A 72 -19.77 -8.22 -19.81
C TRP A 72 -19.47 -7.39 -18.55
N GLY A 73 -19.12 -8.03 -17.44
CA GLY A 73 -18.71 -7.35 -16.21
C GLY A 73 -17.44 -6.50 -16.39
N GLY A 74 -16.51 -6.94 -17.22
CA GLY A 74 -15.35 -6.15 -17.63
C GLY A 74 -15.71 -4.92 -18.45
N LEU A 75 -16.61 -5.08 -19.43
CA LEU A 75 -17.06 -3.99 -20.29
C LEU A 75 -17.86 -2.95 -19.49
N THR A 76 -18.82 -3.37 -18.69
CA THR A 76 -19.61 -2.46 -17.83
C THR A 76 -18.73 -1.73 -16.81
N GLY A 77 -17.73 -2.41 -16.22
CA GLY A 77 -16.75 -1.78 -15.34
C GLY A 77 -15.92 -0.70 -16.05
N MET A 78 -15.50 -0.96 -17.29
CA MET A 78 -14.80 0.00 -18.12
C MET A 78 -15.69 1.20 -18.46
N LEU A 79 -16.93 0.98 -18.86
CA LEU A 79 -17.89 2.06 -19.15
C LEU A 79 -18.18 2.89 -17.90
N ASN A 80 -18.44 2.28 -16.75
CA ASN A 80 -18.64 3.00 -15.49
C ASN A 80 -17.41 3.83 -15.09
N THR A 81 -16.21 3.38 -15.44
CA THR A 81 -14.97 4.14 -15.22
C THR A 81 -14.90 5.33 -16.16
N LEU A 82 -15.22 5.16 -17.43
CA LEU A 82 -15.20 6.24 -18.43
C LEU A 82 -16.22 7.33 -18.09
N PHE A 83 -17.44 6.94 -17.70
CA PHE A 83 -18.55 7.87 -17.38
C PHE A 83 -18.55 8.35 -15.93
N ASN A 84 -17.48 8.09 -15.15
CA ASN A 84 -17.36 8.51 -13.76
C ASN A 84 -18.52 8.00 -12.86
N MET A 85 -19.13 6.86 -13.15
CA MET A 85 -20.21 6.30 -12.36
C MET A 85 -19.70 5.73 -11.04
N GLN A 86 -20.49 5.92 -9.99
CA GLN A 86 -20.30 5.26 -8.70
C GLN A 86 -20.85 3.83 -8.76
N THR A 87 -20.46 3.02 -7.80
CA THR A 87 -20.93 1.63 -7.63
C THR A 87 -21.35 1.38 -6.19
N SER A 88 -22.12 0.32 -5.93
CA SER A 88 -22.38 -0.11 -4.56
C SER A 88 -21.15 -0.79 -3.99
N ILE A 89 -20.76 -0.43 -2.78
CA ILE A 89 -19.55 -0.94 -2.12
C ILE A 89 -19.85 -1.47 -0.72
N GLU A 90 -19.01 -2.40 -0.24
CA GLU A 90 -18.98 -2.88 1.13
C GLU A 90 -17.54 -2.79 1.68
N PRO A 91 -17.29 -2.16 2.88
CA PRO A 91 -18.26 -1.40 3.66
C PRO A 91 -18.70 -0.12 2.92
N GLU A 92 -19.94 0.29 3.12
CA GLU A 92 -20.49 1.50 2.47
C GLU A 92 -19.80 2.78 2.96
N HIS A 93 -19.49 2.82 4.26
CA HIS A 93 -18.78 3.91 4.93
C HIS A 93 -17.62 3.33 5.74
N PRO A 94 -16.41 3.19 5.16
CA PRO A 94 -15.24 2.81 5.93
C PRO A 94 -14.87 3.91 6.93
N ASP A 95 -14.47 3.53 8.15
CA ASP A 95 -14.03 4.49 9.16
C ASP A 95 -12.65 5.04 8.79
N ILE A 96 -12.63 6.19 8.13
CA ILE A 96 -11.41 6.92 7.76
C ILE A 96 -11.00 7.96 8.81
N ALA A 97 -11.92 8.36 9.68
CA ALA A 97 -11.67 9.43 10.64
C ALA A 97 -10.71 8.99 11.75
N SER A 98 -10.64 7.69 12.04
CA SER A 98 -9.77 7.13 13.08
C SER A 98 -8.28 7.11 12.70
N CYS A 99 -7.94 7.33 11.43
CA CYS A 99 -6.57 7.24 10.91
C CYS A 99 -6.15 8.51 10.18
N PRO A 100 -5.08 9.19 10.61
CA PRO A 100 -4.61 10.41 9.95
C PRO A 100 -4.01 10.17 8.57
N ASN A 101 -3.52 8.95 8.30
CA ASN A 101 -2.83 8.59 7.07
C ASN A 101 -3.61 7.49 6.33
N ILE A 102 -3.99 7.77 5.10
CA ILE A 102 -4.80 6.89 4.26
C ILE A 102 -4.03 6.51 3.01
N ILE A 103 -4.03 5.23 2.68
CA ILE A 103 -3.61 4.73 1.37
C ILE A 103 -4.86 4.27 0.61
N LEU A 104 -5.17 4.95 -0.49
CA LEU A 104 -6.21 4.55 -1.43
C LEU A 104 -5.59 3.65 -2.50
N ALA A 105 -5.80 2.35 -2.37
CA ALA A 105 -5.21 1.35 -3.26
C ALA A 105 -6.22 0.85 -4.29
N SER A 106 -5.90 1.03 -5.59
CA SER A 106 -6.80 0.78 -6.70
C SER A 106 -6.09 0.18 -7.91
N PRO A 107 -6.70 -0.78 -8.61
CA PRO A 107 -6.28 -1.05 -9.97
C PRO A 107 -6.64 0.13 -10.88
N LEU A 108 -5.84 0.35 -11.93
CA LEU A 108 -6.13 1.35 -12.95
C LEU A 108 -7.00 0.73 -14.06
N TRP A 109 -8.12 1.37 -14.32
CA TRP A 109 -8.99 1.05 -15.44
C TRP A 109 -9.09 2.26 -16.38
N ALA A 110 -8.63 2.08 -17.61
CA ALA A 110 -8.54 3.20 -18.59
C ALA A 110 -7.82 4.44 -18.01
N GLY A 111 -6.75 4.24 -17.21
CA GLY A 111 -5.99 5.34 -16.60
C GLY A 111 -6.63 6.01 -15.39
N LYS A 112 -7.78 5.54 -14.94
CA LYS A 112 -8.51 6.08 -13.77
C LYS A 112 -8.54 5.07 -12.64
N LEU A 113 -8.76 5.56 -11.42
CA LEU A 113 -9.06 4.70 -10.27
C LEU A 113 -10.34 3.89 -10.54
N ALA A 114 -10.39 2.65 -10.07
CA ALA A 114 -11.57 1.79 -10.20
C ALA A 114 -12.81 2.42 -9.54
N PRO A 115 -14.04 2.13 -10.05
CA PRO A 115 -15.27 2.73 -9.54
C PRO A 115 -15.47 2.58 -8.04
N ALA A 116 -15.09 1.44 -7.46
CA ALA A 116 -15.21 1.21 -6.03
C ALA A 116 -14.41 2.23 -5.19
N ILE A 117 -13.14 2.50 -5.53
CA ILE A 117 -12.34 3.50 -4.81
C ILE A 117 -12.85 4.92 -5.09
N ARG A 118 -13.33 5.20 -6.29
CA ARG A 118 -13.95 6.49 -6.59
C ARG A 118 -15.24 6.72 -5.81
N THR A 119 -16.01 5.64 -5.56
CA THR A 119 -17.18 5.70 -4.68
C THR A 119 -16.78 5.99 -3.23
N VAL A 120 -15.69 5.36 -2.73
CA VAL A 120 -15.13 5.69 -1.41
C VAL A 120 -14.80 7.17 -1.33
N ILE A 121 -14.10 7.72 -2.34
CA ILE A 121 -13.74 9.15 -2.37
C ILE A 121 -14.99 10.04 -2.37
N ALA A 122 -15.99 9.72 -3.18
CA ALA A 122 -17.19 10.53 -3.32
C ALA A 122 -18.11 10.52 -2.09
N ARG A 123 -18.06 9.46 -1.26
CA ARG A 123 -18.93 9.29 -0.08
C ARG A 123 -18.28 9.68 1.24
N ASN A 124 -17.00 10.04 1.22
CA ASN A 124 -16.26 10.36 2.44
C ASN A 124 -15.58 11.73 2.31
N THR A 125 -15.42 12.38 3.45
CA THR A 125 -14.64 13.61 3.59
C THR A 125 -13.27 13.27 4.16
N PHE A 126 -12.22 13.71 3.49
CA PHE A 126 -10.83 13.42 3.86
C PHE A 126 -10.16 14.61 4.57
N ASP A 127 -10.93 15.51 5.16
CA ASP A 127 -10.40 16.64 5.91
C ASP A 127 -9.41 16.17 6.98
N LYS A 128 -8.22 16.76 7.01
CA LYS A 128 -7.11 16.39 7.91
C LYS A 128 -6.39 15.07 7.58
N ASN A 129 -6.85 14.28 6.62
CA ASN A 129 -6.12 13.08 6.23
C ASN A 129 -5.00 13.41 5.26
N LYS A 130 -3.82 12.86 5.51
CA LYS A 130 -2.78 12.71 4.48
C LYS A 130 -3.13 11.49 3.64
N VAL A 131 -3.23 11.66 2.34
CA VAL A 131 -3.66 10.61 1.43
C VAL A 131 -2.55 10.26 0.46
N ILE A 132 -2.24 8.99 0.36
CA ILE A 132 -1.44 8.41 -0.71
C ILE A 132 -2.37 7.65 -1.63
N ILE A 133 -2.23 7.89 -2.94
CA ILE A 133 -2.87 7.08 -3.96
C ILE A 133 -1.86 6.03 -4.41
N PHE A 134 -2.23 4.75 -4.24
CA PHE A 134 -1.42 3.61 -4.65
C PHE A 134 -2.14 2.85 -5.75
N THR A 135 -1.51 2.69 -6.91
CA THR A 135 -2.16 2.06 -8.05
C THR A 135 -1.39 0.87 -8.60
N THR A 136 -2.14 -0.10 -9.11
CA THR A 136 -1.60 -1.21 -9.88
C THR A 136 -2.17 -1.19 -11.29
N GLY A 137 -1.35 -1.51 -12.27
CA GLY A 137 -1.78 -1.47 -13.67
C GLY A 137 -0.75 -2.06 -14.62
N ASN A 138 -1.05 -1.96 -15.92
CA ASN A 138 -0.19 -2.48 -16.97
C ASN A 138 0.92 -1.50 -17.39
N ALA A 139 0.76 -0.23 -17.01
CA ALA A 139 1.69 0.84 -17.33
C ALA A 139 1.69 1.88 -16.20
N ILE A 140 2.81 2.58 -16.10
CA ILE A 140 2.94 3.74 -15.21
C ILE A 140 2.27 4.93 -15.91
N LEU A 141 1.41 5.65 -15.18
CA LEU A 141 0.75 6.84 -15.68
C LEU A 141 1.72 8.02 -15.73
N ASP A 142 1.54 8.86 -16.75
CA ASP A 142 2.16 10.18 -16.78
C ASP A 142 1.57 11.12 -15.71
N GLU A 143 2.26 12.21 -15.46
CA GLU A 143 1.91 13.18 -14.43
C GLU A 143 0.51 13.76 -14.62
N LEU A 144 0.11 14.08 -15.86
CA LEU A 144 -1.21 14.65 -16.17
C LEU A 144 -2.36 13.70 -15.76
N ASN A 145 -2.20 12.41 -16.02
CA ASN A 145 -3.20 11.42 -15.63
C ASN A 145 -3.15 11.10 -14.12
N GLN A 146 -1.99 11.22 -13.48
CA GLN A 146 -1.92 11.17 -12.02
C GLN A 146 -2.68 12.34 -11.39
N GLU A 147 -2.52 13.57 -11.88
CA GLU A 147 -3.24 14.75 -11.39
C GLU A 147 -4.76 14.59 -11.51
N LYS A 148 -5.25 14.02 -12.62
CA LYS A 148 -6.69 13.71 -12.77
C LYS A 148 -7.21 12.73 -11.70
N ASN A 149 -6.36 11.80 -11.23
CA ASN A 149 -6.73 10.88 -10.16
C ASN A 149 -6.61 11.52 -8.77
N LYS A 150 -5.74 12.52 -8.58
CA LYS A 150 -5.58 13.26 -7.32
C LYS A 150 -6.73 14.25 -7.10
N ALA A 151 -7.21 14.90 -8.15
CA ALA A 151 -8.20 15.97 -8.07
C ALA A 151 -9.46 15.62 -7.26
N PRO A 152 -10.10 14.44 -7.38
CA PRO A 152 -11.27 14.08 -6.56
C PRO A 152 -10.95 13.98 -5.06
N VAL A 153 -9.75 13.49 -4.71
CA VAL A 153 -9.31 13.37 -3.30
C VAL A 153 -9.09 14.75 -2.70
N ILE A 154 -8.47 15.65 -3.46
CA ILE A 154 -8.25 17.05 -3.04
C ILE A 154 -9.61 17.75 -2.87
N ALA A 155 -10.54 17.54 -3.81
CA ALA A 155 -11.89 18.12 -3.74
C ALA A 155 -12.70 17.62 -2.52
N SER A 156 -12.40 16.41 -2.00
CA SER A 156 -12.99 15.87 -0.79
C SER A 156 -12.24 16.26 0.51
N GLY A 157 -11.32 17.23 0.45
CA GLY A 157 -10.59 17.77 1.60
C GLY A 157 -9.27 17.05 1.92
N GLY A 158 -8.92 16.00 1.17
CA GLY A 158 -7.72 15.21 1.41
C GLY A 158 -6.43 15.91 0.98
N LYS A 159 -5.39 15.83 1.79
CA LYS A 159 -4.05 16.26 1.40
C LYS A 159 -3.33 15.11 0.72
N VAL A 160 -3.25 15.12 -0.62
CA VAL A 160 -2.48 14.11 -1.35
C VAL A 160 -0.99 14.36 -1.17
N VAL A 161 -0.31 13.45 -0.47
CA VAL A 161 1.13 13.54 -0.15
C VAL A 161 1.99 12.62 -1.01
N GLY A 162 1.39 11.73 -1.80
CA GLY A 162 2.12 10.85 -2.71
C GLY A 162 1.21 10.13 -3.70
N TYR A 163 1.80 9.73 -4.83
CA TYR A 163 1.18 8.88 -5.84
C TYR A 163 2.18 7.81 -6.24
N PHE A 164 1.88 6.55 -5.94
CA PHE A 164 2.76 5.43 -6.20
C PHE A 164 2.11 4.41 -7.11
N GLN A 165 2.90 3.75 -7.93
CA GLN A 165 2.42 2.80 -8.92
C GLN A 165 3.30 1.58 -8.98
N VAL A 166 2.68 0.41 -9.14
CA VAL A 166 3.37 -0.85 -9.41
C VAL A 166 2.77 -1.47 -10.68
N ALA A 167 3.65 -1.77 -11.64
CA ALA A 167 3.25 -2.50 -12.83
C ALA A 167 3.05 -3.99 -12.48
N VAL A 168 1.91 -4.55 -12.87
CA VAL A 168 1.57 -5.96 -12.66
C VAL A 168 1.66 -6.79 -13.93
N GLN A 169 1.88 -6.14 -15.07
CA GLN A 169 2.13 -6.76 -16.35
C GLN A 169 3.39 -6.16 -17.00
N GLU A 170 4.01 -6.93 -17.85
CA GLU A 170 5.13 -6.50 -18.68
C GLU A 170 4.92 -6.97 -20.13
N LYS A 171 5.63 -6.35 -21.07
CA LYS A 171 5.62 -6.79 -22.46
C LYS A 171 6.78 -7.77 -22.68
N VAL A 172 6.46 -8.96 -23.16
CA VAL A 172 7.43 -9.95 -23.60
C VAL A 172 7.05 -10.34 -25.04
N ASN A 173 7.94 -10.09 -26.00
CA ASN A 173 7.67 -10.32 -27.44
C ASN A 173 6.33 -9.70 -27.90
N ASP A 174 6.11 -8.42 -27.57
CA ASP A 174 4.90 -7.65 -27.86
C ASP A 174 3.60 -8.18 -27.23
N LYS A 175 3.66 -9.25 -26.46
CA LYS A 175 2.52 -9.76 -25.69
C LYS A 175 2.57 -9.24 -24.25
N LYS A 176 1.41 -8.86 -23.71
CA LYS A 176 1.27 -8.56 -22.29
C LYS A 176 1.24 -9.86 -21.51
N VAL A 177 2.14 -10.00 -20.56
CA VAL A 177 2.20 -11.14 -19.64
C VAL A 177 2.15 -10.63 -18.21
N ASP A 178 1.53 -11.40 -17.32
CA ASP A 178 1.52 -11.07 -15.90
C ASP A 178 2.93 -11.25 -15.34
N ARG A 179 3.35 -10.27 -14.53
CA ARG A 179 4.64 -10.32 -13.84
C ARG A 179 4.59 -11.32 -12.69
N PRO A 180 5.70 -12.01 -12.40
CA PRO A 180 5.80 -12.88 -11.22
C PRO A 180 5.39 -12.14 -9.95
N LYS A 181 4.58 -12.77 -9.09
CA LYS A 181 4.06 -12.17 -7.85
C LYS A 181 5.19 -11.68 -6.94
N GLU A 182 6.27 -12.43 -6.88
CA GLU A 182 7.46 -12.11 -6.07
C GLU A 182 8.08 -10.79 -6.52
N LYS A 183 8.17 -10.54 -7.84
CA LYS A 183 8.66 -9.27 -8.39
C LYS A 183 7.72 -8.11 -8.09
N VAL A 184 6.41 -8.34 -8.17
CA VAL A 184 5.40 -7.32 -7.84
C VAL A 184 5.50 -6.95 -6.36
N ILE A 185 5.68 -7.93 -5.46
CA ILE A 185 5.90 -7.70 -4.02
C ILE A 185 7.21 -6.94 -3.80
N GLU A 186 8.31 -7.37 -4.42
CA GLU A 186 9.62 -6.72 -4.30
C GLU A 186 9.54 -5.23 -4.68
N ASP A 187 8.96 -4.92 -5.85
CA ASP A 187 8.80 -3.54 -6.30
C ASP A 187 7.88 -2.73 -5.39
N THR A 188 6.85 -3.36 -4.81
CA THR A 188 6.00 -2.74 -3.79
C THR A 188 6.80 -2.38 -2.54
N LEU A 189 7.63 -3.29 -2.05
CA LEU A 189 8.43 -3.08 -0.83
C LEU A 189 9.52 -2.01 -1.03
N LYS A 190 10.06 -1.84 -2.24
CA LYS A 190 11.00 -0.75 -2.56
C LYS A 190 10.39 0.64 -2.37
N LEU A 191 9.06 0.77 -2.43
CA LEU A 191 8.36 2.04 -2.24
C LEU A 191 8.13 2.40 -0.76
N VAL A 192 8.28 1.45 0.16
CA VAL A 192 8.00 1.65 1.59
C VAL A 192 8.76 2.83 2.22
N PRO A 193 10.06 3.04 1.97
CA PRO A 193 10.78 4.19 2.51
C PRO A 193 10.21 5.54 2.03
N GLU A 194 9.80 5.62 0.75
CA GLU A 194 9.23 6.83 0.17
C GLU A 194 7.82 7.09 0.71
N ILE A 195 7.01 6.05 0.90
CA ILE A 195 5.69 6.11 1.53
C ILE A 195 5.80 6.65 2.96
N ASN A 196 6.74 6.12 3.76
CA ASN A 196 6.99 6.59 5.12
C ASN A 196 7.44 8.06 5.12
N LYS A 197 8.35 8.44 4.22
CA LYS A 197 8.80 9.82 4.07
C LYS A 197 7.63 10.74 3.70
N ALA A 198 6.76 10.35 2.79
CA ALA A 198 5.61 11.13 2.38
C ALA A 198 4.63 11.40 3.53
N PHE A 199 4.37 10.40 4.38
CA PHE A 199 3.52 10.59 5.57
C PHE A 199 4.21 11.38 6.69
N SER A 200 5.54 11.29 6.82
CA SER A 200 6.31 12.00 7.86
C SER A 200 6.60 13.45 7.52
N SER A 201 6.53 13.85 6.24
CA SER A 201 6.76 15.25 5.84
C SER A 201 5.71 16.16 6.50
N GLN A 202 6.20 17.13 7.28
CA GLN A 202 5.37 18.20 7.83
C GLN A 202 4.84 19.09 6.68
N PRO A 203 3.68 19.73 6.87
CA PRO A 203 3.10 20.64 5.89
C PRO A 203 3.98 21.87 5.66
#